data_a27f523acbd1fb8764f5e5c8dc96c573
#
_entry.id   a27f523acbd1fb8764f5e5c8dc96c573
#
_cell.length_a   1.000
_cell.length_b   1.000
_cell.length_c   1.000
_cell.angle_alpha   90.00
_cell.angle_beta   90.00
_cell.angle_gamma   90.00
#
_symmetry.space_group_name_H-M   'P 1'
#
loop_
_entity.id
_entity.type
_entity.pdbx_description
1 polymer ?
#
loop_
_entity_poly.entity_id
_entity_poly.type
_entity_poly.pdbx_seq_one_letter_code
_entity_poly.pdbx_strand_id
1 'polypeptide(L)'
;LEERAAAAEMAGIAGDRVLVDPGLGFGKTLEHNLALLAGLKTIAGGRGLLLGASRKSFIGRLTGAEVTDRLGGSLAAAAAAHAAGAAVIRVHDVGPTRQFLEVLAAVDGAAV
;
A
#
# COMPACT_ATOMS: atom_id res chain seq x y z
N LEU A 1 -10.51 5.41 -9.29
CA LEU A 1 -10.75 4.15 -8.57
C LEU A 1 -12.20 4.01 -8.12
N GLU A 2 -12.78 5.07 -7.58
CA GLU A 2 -14.17 5.02 -7.10
C GLU A 2 -15.15 4.69 -8.22
N GLU A 3 -14.99 5.27 -9.39
CA GLU A 3 -15.85 4.99 -10.55
C GLU A 3 -15.76 3.53 -10.98
N ARG A 4 -14.56 2.97 -11.00
CA ARG A 4 -14.34 1.58 -11.37
C ARG A 4 -14.93 0.62 -10.34
N ALA A 5 -14.75 0.93 -9.06
CA ALA A 5 -15.32 0.13 -7.97
C ALA A 5 -16.84 0.17 -7.99
N ALA A 6 -17.43 1.36 -8.20
CA ALA A 6 -18.87 1.51 -8.32
C ALA A 6 -19.41 0.75 -9.53
N ALA A 7 -18.70 0.78 -10.67
CA ALA A 7 -19.08 0.02 -11.86
C ALA A 7 -19.08 -1.48 -11.60
N ALA A 8 -18.10 -2.00 -10.84
CA ALA A 8 -18.05 -3.41 -10.46
C ALA A 8 -19.25 -3.79 -9.58
N GLU A 9 -19.63 -2.95 -8.63
CA GLU A 9 -20.79 -3.19 -7.78
C GLU A 9 -22.09 -3.18 -8.59
N MET A 10 -22.24 -2.25 -9.52
CA MET A 10 -23.40 -2.20 -10.41
C MET A 10 -23.49 -3.40 -11.33
N ALA A 11 -22.35 -4.03 -11.66
CA ALA A 11 -22.31 -5.27 -12.44
C ALA A 11 -22.63 -6.51 -11.60
N GLY A 12 -22.93 -6.36 -10.32
CA GLY A 12 -23.36 -7.45 -9.45
C GLY A 12 -22.29 -8.00 -8.51
N ILE A 13 -21.10 -7.35 -8.43
CA ILE A 13 -20.05 -7.76 -7.49
C ILE A 13 -20.31 -7.11 -6.13
N ALA A 14 -20.36 -7.91 -5.07
CA ALA A 14 -20.56 -7.40 -3.72
C ALA A 14 -19.41 -6.45 -3.32
N GLY A 15 -19.73 -5.36 -2.64
CA GLY A 15 -18.76 -4.33 -2.27
C GLY A 15 -17.60 -4.85 -1.43
N ASP A 16 -17.82 -5.86 -0.58
CA ASP A 16 -16.79 -6.50 0.25
C ASP A 16 -15.82 -7.38 -0.57
N ARG A 17 -16.14 -7.65 -1.83
CA ARG A 17 -15.28 -8.37 -2.77
C ARG A 17 -14.50 -7.45 -3.69
N VAL A 18 -14.65 -6.14 -3.53
CA VAL A 18 -13.95 -5.14 -4.35
C VAL A 18 -12.80 -4.55 -3.56
N LEU A 19 -11.58 -4.73 -4.06
CA LEU A 19 -10.39 -4.08 -3.54
C LEU A 19 -9.93 -3.04 -4.54
N VAL A 20 -9.47 -1.89 -4.06
CA VAL A 20 -8.88 -0.86 -4.92
C VAL A 20 -7.37 -0.84 -4.79
N ASP A 21 -6.69 -0.67 -5.93
CA ASP A 21 -5.23 -0.58 -6.02
C ASP A 21 -4.89 0.74 -6.73
N PRO A 22 -4.21 1.67 -6.06
CA PRO A 22 -3.86 2.96 -6.67
C PRO A 22 -2.84 2.86 -7.80
N GLY A 23 -2.24 1.69 -8.04
CA GLY A 23 -1.29 1.52 -9.13
C GLY A 23 0.00 2.28 -8.92
N LEU A 24 0.56 2.21 -7.72
CA LEU A 24 1.80 2.89 -7.36
C LEU A 24 2.92 2.53 -8.35
N GLY A 25 3.62 3.53 -8.87
CA GLY A 25 4.73 3.37 -9.79
C GLY A 25 4.37 3.31 -11.28
N PHE A 26 3.12 3.07 -11.63
CA PHE A 26 2.69 2.97 -13.04
C PHE A 26 2.53 4.35 -13.68
N GLY A 27 3.51 4.76 -14.51
CA GLY A 27 3.46 6.02 -15.24
C GLY A 27 3.43 7.27 -14.37
N LYS A 28 3.81 7.18 -13.10
CA LYS A 28 3.71 8.26 -12.13
C LYS A 28 5.08 8.84 -11.81
N THR A 29 5.11 10.15 -11.52
CA THR A 29 6.32 10.80 -11.02
C THR A 29 6.57 10.42 -9.55
N LEU A 30 7.76 10.75 -9.04
CA LEU A 30 8.08 10.55 -7.63
C LEU A 30 7.08 11.27 -6.72
N GLU A 31 6.78 12.54 -7.03
CA GLU A 31 5.83 13.34 -6.25
C GLU A 31 4.43 12.74 -6.25
N HIS A 32 3.99 12.21 -7.38
CA HIS A 32 2.70 11.54 -7.48
C HIS A 32 2.65 10.26 -6.63
N ASN A 33 3.73 9.48 -6.64
CA ASN A 33 3.80 8.27 -5.83
C ASN A 33 3.78 8.58 -4.34
N LEU A 34 4.50 9.60 -3.90
CA LEU A 34 4.51 10.03 -2.50
C LEU A 34 3.15 10.56 -2.07
N ALA A 35 2.49 11.35 -2.93
CA ALA A 35 1.15 11.85 -2.66
C ALA A 35 0.13 10.71 -2.54
N LEU A 36 0.24 9.67 -3.38
CA LEU A 36 -0.63 8.49 -3.29
C LEU A 36 -0.43 7.77 -1.97
N LEU A 37 0.82 7.54 -1.55
CA LEU A 37 1.11 6.89 -0.28
C LEU A 37 0.58 7.69 0.91
N ALA A 38 0.73 9.01 0.87
CA ALA A 38 0.23 9.89 1.93
C ALA A 38 -1.30 9.92 2.00
N GLY A 39 -1.98 9.76 0.87
CA GLY A 39 -3.44 9.87 0.77
C GLY A 39 -4.18 8.54 0.61
N LEU A 40 -3.56 7.41 0.92
CA LEU A 40 -4.14 6.08 0.67
C LEU A 40 -5.54 5.90 1.24
N LYS A 41 -5.76 6.33 2.48
CA LYS A 41 -7.06 6.18 3.14
C LYS A 41 -8.16 6.94 2.39
N THR A 42 -7.87 8.15 1.93
CA THR A 42 -8.80 8.96 1.14
C THR A 42 -9.07 8.32 -0.22
N ILE A 43 -8.03 7.83 -0.88
CA ILE A 43 -8.14 7.19 -2.19
C ILE A 43 -8.99 5.92 -2.12
N ALA A 44 -8.85 5.15 -1.06
CA ALA A 44 -9.64 3.93 -0.87
C ALA A 44 -11.13 4.22 -0.70
N GLY A 45 -11.49 5.38 -0.13
CA GLY A 45 -12.88 5.79 0.00
C GLY A 45 -13.74 4.85 0.83
N GLY A 46 -13.16 4.21 1.85
CA GLY A 46 -13.83 3.22 2.69
C GLY A 46 -13.84 1.80 2.10
N ARG A 47 -13.33 1.60 0.89
CA ARG A 47 -13.21 0.27 0.27
C ARG A 47 -11.95 -0.44 0.76
N GLY A 48 -11.90 -1.76 0.59
CA GLY A 48 -10.69 -2.53 0.83
C GLY A 48 -9.56 -2.06 -0.07
N LEU A 49 -8.37 -1.86 0.53
CA LEU A 49 -7.19 -1.34 -0.15
C LEU A 49 -6.17 -2.45 -0.35
N LEU A 50 -5.65 -2.57 -1.58
CA LEU A 50 -4.49 -3.39 -1.90
C LEU A 50 -3.35 -2.48 -2.30
N LEU A 51 -2.18 -2.64 -1.69
CA LEU A 51 -0.99 -1.87 -2.05
C LEU A 51 0.16 -2.78 -2.47
N GLY A 52 0.77 -2.49 -3.63
CA GLY A 52 1.98 -3.13 -4.12
C GLY A 52 3.06 -2.09 -4.33
N ALA A 53 3.88 -1.83 -3.31
CA ALA A 53 4.94 -0.83 -3.34
C ALA A 53 6.35 -1.43 -3.20
N SER A 54 6.43 -2.75 -2.99
CA SER A 54 7.68 -3.44 -2.71
C SER A 54 8.71 -3.28 -3.84
N ARG A 55 9.92 -2.86 -3.49
CA ARG A 55 11.07 -2.69 -4.39
C ARG A 55 10.84 -1.74 -5.56
N LYS A 56 9.79 -0.91 -5.55
CA LYS A 56 9.48 -0.04 -6.66
C LYS A 56 10.48 1.12 -6.79
N SER A 57 10.57 1.67 -8.00
CA SER A 57 11.60 2.65 -8.37
C SER A 57 11.57 3.93 -7.53
N PHE A 58 10.42 4.31 -6.97
CA PHE A 58 10.33 5.51 -6.14
C PHE A 58 11.28 5.43 -4.92
N ILE A 59 11.49 4.23 -4.39
CA ILE A 59 12.42 4.00 -3.28
C ILE A 59 13.85 4.33 -3.72
N GLY A 60 14.26 3.85 -4.89
CA GLY A 60 15.56 4.15 -5.44
C GLY A 60 15.76 5.63 -5.74
N ARG A 61 14.71 6.31 -6.22
CA ARG A 61 14.75 7.75 -6.50
C ARG A 61 14.92 8.59 -5.25
N LEU A 62 14.33 8.17 -4.14
CA LEU A 62 14.48 8.85 -2.86
C LEU A 62 15.81 8.57 -2.17
N THR A 63 16.25 7.32 -2.21
CA THR A 63 17.35 6.84 -1.35
C THR A 63 18.64 6.54 -2.10
N GLY A 64 18.58 6.42 -3.42
CA GLY A 64 19.72 5.94 -4.22
C GLY A 64 19.91 4.42 -4.18
N ALA A 65 19.04 3.69 -3.49
CA ALA A 65 19.21 2.24 -3.31
C ALA A 65 18.94 1.45 -4.59
N GLU A 66 19.78 0.46 -4.87
CA GLU A 66 19.56 -0.52 -5.94
C GLU A 66 18.34 -1.39 -5.65
N VAL A 67 17.79 -2.02 -6.70
CA VAL A 67 16.58 -2.84 -6.56
C VAL A 67 16.72 -3.97 -5.54
N THR A 68 17.93 -4.49 -5.36
CA THR A 68 18.23 -5.55 -4.39
C THR A 68 18.40 -5.06 -2.96
N ASP A 69 18.36 -3.73 -2.74
CA ASP A 69 18.64 -3.10 -1.45
C ASP A 69 17.55 -2.10 -1.06
N ARG A 70 16.29 -2.48 -1.29
CA ARG A 70 15.13 -1.61 -1.05
C ARG A 70 14.19 -2.12 0.03
N LEU A 71 14.66 -3.05 0.88
CA LEU A 71 13.82 -3.63 1.93
C LEU A 71 13.32 -2.55 2.89
N GLY A 72 14.21 -1.70 3.39
CA GLY A 72 13.83 -0.64 4.32
C GLY A 72 12.74 0.27 3.77
N GLY A 73 12.89 0.71 2.51
CA GLY A 73 11.88 1.54 1.83
C GLY A 73 10.58 0.80 1.59
N SER A 74 10.65 -0.49 1.25
CA SER A 74 9.46 -1.34 1.08
C SER A 74 8.70 -1.50 2.39
N LEU A 75 9.40 -1.65 3.52
CA LEU A 75 8.78 -1.72 4.85
C LEU A 75 8.13 -0.40 5.23
N ALA A 76 8.76 0.73 4.91
CA ALA A 76 8.15 2.05 5.16
C ALA A 76 6.84 2.22 4.38
N ALA A 77 6.79 1.78 3.13
CA ALA A 77 5.56 1.79 2.34
C ALA A 77 4.50 0.86 2.94
N ALA A 78 4.91 -0.30 3.46
CA ALA A 78 4.01 -1.22 4.16
C ALA A 78 3.44 -0.58 5.44
N ALA A 79 4.23 0.21 6.16
CA ALA A 79 3.75 0.96 7.32
C ALA A 79 2.67 1.98 6.93
N ALA A 80 2.86 2.69 5.82
CA ALA A 80 1.86 3.63 5.31
C ALA A 80 0.56 2.91 4.93
N ALA A 81 0.66 1.75 4.29
CA ALA A 81 -0.50 0.92 3.94
C ALA A 81 -1.23 0.43 5.20
N HIS A 82 -0.49 -0.02 6.21
CA HIS A 82 -1.05 -0.45 7.48
C HIS A 82 -1.82 0.68 8.17
N ALA A 83 -1.23 1.87 8.23
CA ALA A 83 -1.88 3.05 8.81
C ALA A 83 -3.16 3.44 8.08
N ALA A 84 -3.24 3.19 6.78
CA ALA A 84 -4.42 3.43 5.96
C ALA A 84 -5.46 2.30 6.05
N GLY A 85 -5.18 1.22 6.78
CA GLY A 85 -6.08 0.09 6.93
C GLY A 85 -6.12 -0.85 5.74
N ALA A 86 -5.01 -1.00 5.00
CA ALA A 86 -4.95 -1.88 3.84
C ALA A 86 -5.36 -3.32 4.19
N ALA A 87 -6.18 -3.91 3.34
CA ALA A 87 -6.59 -5.29 3.49
C ALA A 87 -5.53 -6.26 2.97
N VAL A 88 -4.79 -5.87 1.93
CA VAL A 88 -3.75 -6.69 1.29
C VAL A 88 -2.54 -5.82 0.96
N ILE A 89 -1.37 -6.32 1.28
CA ILE A 89 -0.10 -5.70 0.90
C ILE A 89 0.69 -6.72 0.09
N ARG A 90 0.94 -6.42 -1.17
CA ARG A 90 1.68 -7.30 -2.07
C ARG A 90 3.16 -6.97 -1.97
N VAL A 91 3.99 -7.97 -1.63
CA VAL A 91 5.41 -7.78 -1.36
C VAL A 91 6.27 -8.90 -1.97
N HIS A 92 7.57 -8.63 -2.16
CA HIS A 92 8.56 -9.64 -2.51
C HIS A 92 9.13 -10.32 -1.27
N ASP A 93 9.37 -9.58 -0.21
CA ASP A 93 10.03 -10.03 1.02
C ASP A 93 8.97 -10.34 2.09
N VAL A 94 8.27 -11.48 1.93
CA VAL A 94 7.12 -11.83 2.77
C VAL A 94 7.50 -12.00 4.24
N GLY A 95 8.56 -12.76 4.54
CA GLY A 95 8.99 -13.01 5.92
C GLY A 95 9.30 -11.72 6.68
N PRO A 96 10.24 -10.89 6.20
CA PRO A 96 10.55 -9.61 6.84
C PRO A 96 9.36 -8.67 6.96
N THR A 97 8.51 -8.59 5.94
CA THR A 97 7.33 -7.71 5.95
C THR A 97 6.31 -8.20 6.98
N ARG A 98 6.08 -9.50 7.05
CA ARG A 98 5.16 -10.08 8.04
C ARG A 98 5.65 -9.80 9.46
N GLN A 99 6.92 -10.03 9.74
CA GLN A 99 7.51 -9.74 11.05
C GLN A 99 7.35 -8.26 11.41
N PHE A 100 7.66 -7.38 10.46
CA PHE A 100 7.51 -5.94 10.62
C PHE A 100 6.07 -5.57 11.00
N LEU A 101 5.09 -6.06 10.26
CA LEU A 101 3.68 -5.74 10.48
C LEU A 101 3.16 -6.33 11.79
N GLU A 102 3.59 -7.52 12.17
CA GLU A 102 3.21 -8.13 13.45
C GLU A 102 3.68 -7.28 14.63
N VAL A 103 4.93 -6.82 14.59
CA VAL A 103 5.46 -5.95 15.65
C VAL A 103 4.76 -4.59 15.65
N LEU A 104 4.57 -4.00 14.48
CA LEU A 104 3.89 -2.71 14.35
C LEU A 104 2.46 -2.77 14.90
N ALA A 105 1.71 -3.81 14.55
CA ALA A 105 0.35 -4.00 15.05
C ALA A 105 0.32 -4.17 16.57
N ALA A 106 1.28 -4.91 17.13
CA ALA A 106 1.39 -5.09 18.57
C ALA A 106 1.70 -3.76 19.29
N VAL A 107 2.59 -2.95 18.72
CA VAL A 107 2.91 -1.62 19.25
C VAL A 107 1.68 -0.71 19.22
N ASP A 108 0.98 -0.67 18.09
CA ASP A 108 -0.21 0.16 17.92
C ASP A 108 -1.35 -0.22 18.88
N GLY A 109 -1.46 -1.50 19.20
CA GLY A 109 -2.49 -2.02 20.10
C GLY A 109 -2.11 -1.99 21.57
N ALA A 110 -0.87 -1.61 21.92
CA ALA A 110 -0.43 -1.60 23.32
C ALA A 110 -1.06 -0.47 24.11
N ALA A 111 -1.48 -0.78 25.34
CA ALA A 111 -1.94 0.24 26.29
C ALA A 111 -0.72 1.00 26.83
N VAL A 112 -0.87 2.32 26.98
CA VAL A 112 0.16 3.18 27.54
C VAL A 112 -0.13 3.45 29.02
#